data_da2a8b013eaddf4f52903dfa6e48095b
#
_entry.id   da2a8b013eaddf4f52903dfa6e48095b
#
_cell.length_a   1.000
_cell.length_b   1.000
_cell.length_c   1.000
_cell.angle_alpha   90.00
_cell.angle_beta   90.00
_cell.angle_gamma   90.00
#
_symmetry.space_group_name_H-M   'P 1'
#
loop_
_entity.id
_entity.type
_entity.pdbx_description
1 polymer ?
#
loop_
_entity_poly.entity_id
_entity_poly.type
_entity_poly.pdbx_seq_one_letter_code
_entity_poly.pdbx_strand_id
1 'polypeptide(L)'
;MTFSIHGLAVARGIAIGRAVLVASSRVDVAHYFIQPDQVTLEIKRLRKARDDVVDELQRLQKDMPKDAPHELTALLDVHLMLLQDEELTAGVRQWIEERLYNAEWALTSQLEIIARQFDEMEDPYLRERKADMEQVAERVLHCLKGTGSLVTQARRPARPQQELQLGDTMDVPLVLVAHDLSPADM
;
A
#
# COMPACT_ATOMS: atom_id res chain seq x y z
N MET A 1 -21.66 -14.13 -20.49
CA MET A 1 -21.39 -12.86 -21.19
C MET A 1 -19.90 -12.75 -21.40
N THR A 2 -19.45 -12.49 -22.62
CA THR A 2 -18.03 -12.27 -22.94
C THR A 2 -17.86 -10.78 -23.22
N PHE A 3 -16.84 -10.15 -22.64
CA PHE A 3 -16.49 -8.76 -22.93
C PHE A 3 -14.99 -8.68 -23.27
N SER A 4 -14.62 -7.66 -24.01
CA SER A 4 -13.23 -7.44 -24.45
C SER A 4 -12.88 -5.97 -24.14
N ILE A 5 -11.69 -5.77 -23.61
CA ILE A 5 -11.15 -4.44 -23.32
C ILE A 5 -9.84 -4.28 -24.09
N HIS A 6 -9.69 -3.17 -24.79
CA HIS A 6 -8.43 -2.80 -25.42
C HIS A 6 -7.55 -2.03 -24.45
N GLY A 7 -6.26 -2.38 -24.39
CA GLY A 7 -5.28 -1.74 -23.52
C GLY A 7 -3.93 -1.56 -24.21
N LEU A 8 -3.02 -0.87 -23.55
CA LEU A 8 -1.64 -0.70 -23.98
C LEU A 8 -0.79 -1.85 -23.42
N ALA A 9 -0.10 -2.58 -24.31
CA ALA A 9 0.78 -3.67 -23.90
C ALA A 9 2.11 -3.08 -23.37
N VAL A 10 2.37 -3.21 -22.08
CA VAL A 10 3.64 -2.81 -21.43
C VAL A 10 4.64 -3.94 -21.31
N ALA A 11 4.18 -5.21 -21.45
CA ALA A 11 5.03 -6.38 -21.46
C ALA A 11 4.57 -7.35 -22.53
N ARG A 12 5.49 -8.23 -23.01
CA ARG A 12 5.16 -9.28 -23.97
C ARG A 12 4.70 -10.53 -23.22
N GLY A 13 3.62 -11.13 -23.70
CA GLY A 13 3.13 -12.40 -23.18
C GLY A 13 1.62 -12.50 -23.27
N ILE A 14 1.14 -13.72 -23.01
CA ILE A 14 -0.29 -14.02 -22.87
C ILE A 14 -0.44 -14.78 -21.56
N ALA A 15 -1.32 -14.32 -20.69
CA ALA A 15 -1.68 -15.02 -19.46
C ALA A 15 -3.16 -15.42 -19.53
N ILE A 16 -3.44 -16.68 -19.18
CA ILE A 16 -4.80 -17.21 -19.07
C ILE A 16 -4.98 -17.70 -17.64
N GLY A 17 -5.97 -17.18 -16.94
CA GLY A 17 -6.18 -17.52 -15.55
C GLY A 17 -7.48 -16.96 -14.99
N ARG A 18 -7.67 -17.15 -13.68
CA ARG A 18 -8.80 -16.58 -12.96
C ARG A 18 -8.52 -15.12 -12.63
N ALA A 19 -9.34 -14.21 -13.15
CA ALA A 19 -9.21 -12.79 -12.85
C ALA A 19 -9.59 -12.51 -11.39
N VAL A 20 -8.72 -11.79 -10.67
CA VAL A 20 -8.97 -11.24 -9.34
C VAL A 20 -8.89 -9.73 -9.46
N LEU A 21 -10.01 -9.06 -9.20
CA LEU A 21 -10.05 -7.62 -9.18
C LEU A 21 -9.47 -7.14 -7.84
N VAL A 22 -8.34 -6.46 -7.93
CA VAL A 22 -7.76 -5.74 -6.80
C VAL A 22 -8.33 -4.33 -6.87
N ALA A 23 -9.30 -4.04 -6.04
CA ALA A 23 -9.78 -2.69 -5.91
C ALA A 23 -8.66 -1.89 -5.23
N SER A 24 -8.06 -0.93 -5.93
CA SER A 24 -7.33 0.15 -5.29
C SER A 24 -8.39 1.03 -4.62
N SER A 25 -8.94 0.57 -3.53
CA SER A 25 -9.74 1.43 -2.69
C SER A 25 -8.77 2.37 -2.01
N ARG A 26 -8.85 3.66 -2.30
CA ARG A 26 -8.41 4.65 -1.31
C ARG A 26 -8.92 4.14 0.02
N VAL A 27 -7.99 3.88 0.92
CA VAL A 27 -8.32 3.28 2.21
C VAL A 27 -9.38 4.18 2.84
N ASP A 28 -10.62 3.68 2.97
CA ASP A 28 -11.68 4.42 3.66
C ASP A 28 -11.21 4.64 5.11
N VAL A 29 -10.74 5.86 5.37
CA VAL A 29 -10.07 6.22 6.61
C VAL A 29 -11.13 6.63 7.62
N ALA A 30 -11.29 5.85 8.68
CA ALA A 30 -12.13 6.24 9.79
C ALA A 30 -11.53 7.47 10.51
N HIS A 31 -12.27 8.57 10.56
CA HIS A 31 -11.90 9.79 11.25
C HIS A 31 -12.61 9.86 12.60
N TYR A 32 -11.86 9.72 13.69
CA TYR A 32 -12.40 9.90 15.04
C TYR A 32 -11.36 10.47 15.98
N PHE A 33 -11.84 11.13 17.04
CA PHE A 33 -11.01 11.63 18.12
C PHE A 33 -10.74 10.53 19.14
N ILE A 34 -9.49 10.44 19.57
CA ILE A 34 -9.08 9.55 20.67
C ILE A 34 -9.14 10.28 22.01
N GLN A 35 -9.14 9.52 23.10
CA GLN A 35 -9.02 10.11 24.43
C GLN A 35 -7.55 10.42 24.74
N PRO A 36 -7.25 11.43 25.60
CA PRO A 36 -5.86 11.81 25.93
C PRO A 36 -5.02 10.66 26.51
N ASP A 37 -5.63 9.73 27.22
CA ASP A 37 -4.97 8.53 27.75
C ASP A 37 -4.63 7.48 26.68
N GLN A 38 -5.24 7.57 25.49
CA GLN A 38 -5.01 6.68 24.36
C GLN A 38 -3.85 7.13 23.44
N VAL A 39 -3.37 8.36 23.58
CA VAL A 39 -2.32 8.96 22.73
C VAL A 39 -1.09 8.06 22.63
N THR A 40 -0.58 7.57 23.76
CA THR A 40 0.61 6.70 23.78
C THR A 40 0.37 5.37 23.04
N LEU A 41 -0.83 4.82 23.17
CA LEU A 41 -1.20 3.57 22.51
C LEU A 41 -1.30 3.78 20.99
N GLU A 42 -1.89 4.89 20.57
CA GLU A 42 -2.08 5.24 19.18
C GLU A 42 -0.74 5.50 18.47
N ILE A 43 0.19 6.19 19.10
CA ILE A 43 1.56 6.37 18.61
C ILE A 43 2.29 5.02 18.49
N LYS A 44 2.11 4.10 19.43
CA LYS A 44 2.69 2.75 19.34
C LYS A 44 2.07 1.97 18.17
N ARG A 45 0.77 2.10 17.94
CA ARG A 45 0.05 1.47 16.82
C ARG A 45 0.60 1.96 15.48
N LEU A 46 0.78 3.28 15.33
CA LEU A 46 1.38 3.89 14.15
C LEU A 46 2.81 3.38 13.90
N ARG A 47 3.66 3.39 14.93
CA ARG A 47 5.03 2.90 14.81
C ARG A 47 5.07 1.45 14.39
N LYS A 48 4.25 0.61 15.03
CA LYS A 48 4.17 -0.81 14.66
C LYS A 48 3.76 -0.99 13.20
N ALA A 49 2.75 -0.29 12.73
CA ALA A 49 2.31 -0.38 11.34
C ALA A 49 3.42 0.05 10.36
N ARG A 50 4.15 1.12 10.65
CA ARG A 50 5.31 1.55 9.88
C ARG A 50 6.42 0.49 9.88
N ASP A 51 6.76 -0.04 11.02
CA ASP A 51 7.82 -1.05 11.17
C ASP A 51 7.44 -2.35 10.44
N ASP A 52 6.18 -2.76 10.48
CA ASP A 52 5.65 -3.91 9.74
C ASP A 52 5.82 -3.70 8.20
N VAL A 53 5.60 -2.47 7.69
CA VAL A 53 5.84 -2.13 6.27
C VAL A 53 7.33 -2.15 5.94
N VAL A 54 8.18 -1.59 6.81
CA VAL A 54 9.65 -1.65 6.62
C VAL A 54 10.13 -3.09 6.52
N ASP A 55 9.68 -3.95 7.43
CA ASP A 55 10.03 -5.37 7.42
C ASP A 55 9.57 -6.08 6.14
N GLU A 56 8.36 -5.73 5.65
CA GLU A 56 7.83 -6.26 4.39
C GLU A 56 8.69 -5.86 3.19
N LEU A 57 9.02 -4.58 3.05
CA LEU A 57 9.85 -4.07 1.94
C LEU A 57 11.26 -4.65 1.98
N GLN A 58 11.85 -4.79 3.16
CA GLN A 58 13.17 -5.40 3.33
C GLN A 58 13.17 -6.88 2.94
N ARG A 59 12.09 -7.63 3.24
CA ARG A 59 11.94 -9.02 2.79
C ARG A 59 11.84 -9.09 1.27
N LEU A 60 10.98 -8.26 0.67
CA LEU A 60 10.86 -8.17 -0.78
C LEU A 60 12.23 -7.88 -1.45
N GLN A 61 13.00 -6.97 -0.90
CA GLN A 61 14.33 -6.65 -1.41
C GLN A 61 15.31 -7.83 -1.30
N LYS A 62 15.24 -8.62 -0.22
CA LYS A 62 16.08 -9.81 -0.03
C LYS A 62 15.70 -10.98 -0.93
N ASP A 63 14.38 -11.10 -1.19
CA ASP A 63 13.83 -12.21 -1.98
C ASP A 63 13.89 -11.93 -3.48
N MET A 64 14.31 -10.72 -3.88
CA MET A 64 14.45 -10.35 -5.29
C MET A 64 15.49 -11.22 -6.01
N PRO A 65 15.18 -11.67 -7.24
CA PRO A 65 16.14 -12.32 -8.10
C PRO A 65 17.37 -11.44 -8.37
N LYS A 66 18.55 -12.04 -8.54
CA LYS A 66 19.80 -11.29 -8.80
C LYS A 66 19.79 -10.52 -10.13
N ASP A 67 18.93 -10.89 -11.04
CA ASP A 67 18.69 -10.29 -12.35
C ASP A 67 17.48 -9.34 -12.37
N ALA A 68 16.95 -8.99 -11.19
CA ALA A 68 15.87 -8.01 -11.09
C ALA A 68 16.29 -6.64 -11.65
N PRO A 69 15.38 -5.92 -12.32
CA PRO A 69 15.65 -4.58 -12.82
C PRO A 69 16.17 -3.65 -11.72
N HIS A 70 17.23 -2.88 -12.03
CA HIS A 70 17.85 -1.96 -11.06
C HIS A 70 16.87 -0.89 -10.56
N GLU A 71 15.94 -0.49 -11.43
CA GLU A 71 14.87 0.48 -11.13
C GLU A 71 13.97 0.00 -10.01
N LEU A 72 13.68 -1.30 -9.95
CA LEU A 72 12.85 -1.88 -8.90
C LEU A 72 13.54 -1.83 -7.53
N THR A 73 14.83 -2.15 -7.50
CA THR A 73 15.62 -2.04 -6.26
C THR A 73 15.69 -0.60 -5.78
N ALA A 74 15.97 0.34 -6.70
CA ALA A 74 16.05 1.77 -6.38
C ALA A 74 14.71 2.31 -5.83
N LEU A 75 13.58 1.85 -6.38
CA LEU A 75 12.26 2.25 -5.88
C LEU A 75 12.00 1.75 -4.47
N LEU A 76 12.36 0.49 -4.16
CA LEU A 76 12.24 -0.03 -2.79
C LEU A 76 13.13 0.74 -1.80
N ASP A 77 14.34 1.13 -2.22
CA ASP A 77 15.24 1.98 -1.41
C ASP A 77 14.59 3.35 -1.11
N VAL A 78 13.95 3.97 -2.12
CA VAL A 78 13.22 5.22 -1.94
C VAL A 78 12.07 5.06 -0.94
N HIS A 79 11.27 4.00 -1.06
CA HIS A 79 10.19 3.73 -0.14
C HIS A 79 10.67 3.52 1.30
N LEU A 80 11.77 2.78 1.49
CA LEU A 80 12.39 2.58 2.80
C LEU A 80 12.89 3.89 3.40
N MET A 81 13.47 4.78 2.57
CA MET A 81 13.93 6.10 2.99
C MET A 81 12.75 6.98 3.42
N LEU A 82 11.65 6.98 2.66
CA LEU A 82 10.45 7.76 2.99
C LEU A 82 9.80 7.31 4.30
N LEU A 83 9.79 6.00 4.60
CA LEU A 83 9.29 5.47 5.88
C LEU A 83 10.14 5.90 7.10
N GLN A 84 11.39 6.27 6.86
CA GLN A 84 12.32 6.75 7.90
C GLN A 84 12.36 8.27 8.00
N ASP A 85 11.63 8.97 7.14
CA ASP A 85 11.58 10.43 7.12
C ASP A 85 10.99 10.98 8.43
N GLU A 86 11.77 11.84 9.08
CA GLU A 86 11.38 12.44 10.35
C GLU A 86 10.24 13.46 10.20
N GLU A 87 10.16 14.17 9.08
CA GLU A 87 9.11 15.16 8.82
C GLU A 87 7.75 14.49 8.72
N LEU A 88 7.67 13.35 8.04
CA LEU A 88 6.45 12.56 7.97
C LEU A 88 6.07 12.03 9.36
N THR A 89 7.01 11.39 10.06
CA THR A 89 6.72 10.75 11.36
C THR A 89 6.44 11.74 12.48
N ALA A 90 7.18 12.84 12.54
CA ALA A 90 6.98 13.88 13.55
C ALA A 90 5.65 14.63 13.32
N GLY A 91 5.33 14.97 12.08
CA GLY A 91 4.07 15.63 11.74
C GLY A 91 2.85 14.78 12.11
N VAL A 92 2.86 13.48 11.76
CA VAL A 92 1.75 12.57 12.15
C VAL A 92 1.62 12.46 13.65
N ARG A 93 2.74 12.37 14.37
CA ARG A 93 2.75 12.33 15.83
C ARG A 93 2.15 13.60 16.43
N GLN A 94 2.47 14.77 15.89
CA GLN A 94 1.91 16.05 16.35
C GLN A 94 0.38 16.08 16.21
N TRP A 95 -0.18 15.59 15.11
CA TRP A 95 -1.63 15.48 14.93
C TRP A 95 -2.28 14.60 16.00
N ILE A 96 -1.64 13.48 16.38
CA ILE A 96 -2.15 12.58 17.43
C ILE A 96 -2.07 13.28 18.80
N GLU A 97 -0.94 13.92 19.13
CA GLU A 97 -0.70 14.53 20.45
C GLU A 97 -1.53 15.81 20.66
N GLU A 98 -1.60 16.69 19.66
CA GLU A 98 -2.22 18.02 19.83
C GLU A 98 -3.71 18.04 19.43
N ARG A 99 -4.09 17.23 18.43
CA ARG A 99 -5.45 17.22 17.90
C ARG A 99 -6.26 16.00 18.32
N LEU A 100 -5.64 15.04 18.98
CA LEU A 100 -6.26 13.80 19.41
C LEU A 100 -6.89 13.00 18.23
N TYR A 101 -6.27 13.06 17.05
CA TYR A 101 -6.69 12.29 15.90
C TYR A 101 -6.23 10.84 16.06
N ASN A 102 -7.03 9.89 15.57
CA ASN A 102 -6.56 8.53 15.41
C ASN A 102 -5.43 8.46 14.36
N ALA A 103 -4.61 7.41 14.37
CA ALA A 103 -3.40 7.30 13.56
C ALA A 103 -3.68 7.43 12.07
N GLU A 104 -4.78 6.83 11.58
CA GLU A 104 -5.15 6.89 10.18
C GLU A 104 -5.49 8.32 9.74
N TRP A 105 -6.28 9.04 10.51
CA TRP A 105 -6.63 10.42 10.24
C TRP A 105 -5.41 11.34 10.34
N ALA A 106 -4.58 11.15 11.36
CA ALA A 106 -3.33 11.89 11.53
C ALA A 106 -2.38 11.72 10.33
N LEU A 107 -2.23 10.47 9.84
CA LEU A 107 -1.40 10.16 8.68
C LEU A 107 -1.94 10.82 7.39
N THR A 108 -3.24 10.70 7.12
CA THR A 108 -3.87 11.36 5.96
C THR A 108 -3.76 12.87 6.02
N SER A 109 -3.96 13.48 7.20
CA SER A 109 -3.84 14.94 7.38
C SER A 109 -2.42 15.44 7.10
N GLN A 110 -1.41 14.70 7.56
CA GLN A 110 -0.01 15.05 7.29
C GLN A 110 0.33 14.90 5.80
N LEU A 111 -0.15 13.84 5.16
CA LEU A 111 0.03 13.64 3.72
C LEU A 111 -0.57 14.75 2.89
N GLU A 112 -1.76 15.24 3.25
CA GLU A 112 -2.39 16.35 2.54
C GLU A 112 -1.55 17.64 2.62
N ILE A 113 -0.88 17.88 3.75
CA ILE A 113 0.02 19.02 3.89
C ILE A 113 1.23 18.85 2.96
N ILE A 114 1.89 17.70 3.03
CA ILE A 114 3.06 17.39 2.21
C ILE A 114 2.69 17.42 0.72
N ALA A 115 1.56 16.83 0.35
CA ALA A 115 1.07 16.82 -1.03
C ALA A 115 0.86 18.24 -1.58
N ARG A 116 0.30 19.17 -0.78
CA ARG A 116 0.17 20.58 -1.18
C ARG A 116 1.53 21.25 -1.37
N GLN A 117 2.50 20.98 -0.51
CA GLN A 117 3.86 21.51 -0.67
C GLN A 117 4.49 21.06 -1.98
N PHE A 118 4.31 19.78 -2.36
CA PHE A 118 4.77 19.27 -3.67
C PHE A 118 4.00 19.87 -4.85
N ASP A 119 2.71 20.12 -4.71
CA ASP A 119 1.89 20.73 -5.77
C ASP A 119 2.27 22.19 -6.04
N GLU A 120 2.81 22.92 -5.04
CA GLU A 120 3.34 24.27 -5.16
C GLU A 120 4.72 24.31 -5.85
N MET A 121 5.40 23.17 -5.99
CA MET A 121 6.70 23.07 -6.65
C MET A 121 6.53 22.78 -8.14
N GLU A 122 7.20 23.56 -8.99
CA GLU A 122 7.12 23.41 -10.46
C GLU A 122 7.93 22.22 -11.01
N ASP A 123 8.78 21.59 -10.20
CA ASP A 123 9.71 20.54 -10.61
C ASP A 123 8.98 19.19 -10.84
N PRO A 124 9.06 18.62 -12.08
CA PRO A 124 8.48 17.31 -12.39
C PRO A 124 9.01 16.17 -11.52
N TYR A 125 10.27 16.21 -11.11
CA TYR A 125 10.88 15.21 -10.24
C TYR A 125 10.23 15.14 -8.86
N LEU A 126 9.77 16.28 -8.35
CA LEU A 126 9.10 16.34 -7.05
C LEU A 126 7.67 15.78 -7.12
N ARG A 127 7.03 15.81 -8.30
CA ARG A 127 5.72 15.18 -8.49
C ARG A 127 5.79 13.63 -8.42
N GLU A 128 6.88 13.05 -8.92
CA GLU A 128 7.14 11.61 -8.77
C GLU A 128 7.30 11.24 -7.29
N ARG A 129 8.02 12.06 -6.53
CA ARG A 129 8.17 11.90 -5.09
C ARG A 129 6.85 11.94 -4.32
N LYS A 130 5.90 12.78 -4.75
CA LYS A 130 4.54 12.81 -4.18
C LYS A 130 3.84 11.46 -4.34
N ALA A 131 3.90 10.87 -5.54
CA ALA A 131 3.28 9.57 -5.80
C ALA A 131 3.90 8.46 -4.94
N ASP A 132 5.23 8.43 -4.80
CA ASP A 132 5.92 7.46 -3.94
C ASP A 132 5.48 7.59 -2.48
N MET A 133 5.35 8.82 -1.98
CA MET A 133 4.91 9.09 -0.61
C MET A 133 3.46 8.66 -0.38
N GLU A 134 2.56 8.91 -1.33
CA GLU A 134 1.18 8.46 -1.28
C GLU A 134 1.11 6.92 -1.23
N GLN A 135 1.90 6.21 -2.04
CA GLN A 135 1.96 4.75 -2.04
C GLN A 135 2.47 4.18 -0.72
N VAL A 136 3.55 4.75 -0.17
CA VAL A 136 4.11 4.33 1.12
C VAL A 136 3.10 4.53 2.25
N ALA A 137 2.42 5.67 2.26
CA ALA A 137 1.42 5.95 3.28
C ALA A 137 0.19 5.06 3.17
N GLU A 138 -0.26 4.74 1.96
CA GLU A 138 -1.36 3.80 1.74
C GLU A 138 -1.03 2.41 2.33
N ARG A 139 0.22 1.95 2.20
CA ARG A 139 0.68 0.71 2.84
C ARG A 139 0.59 0.78 4.36
N VAL A 140 1.04 1.88 4.96
CA VAL A 140 0.93 2.07 6.41
C VAL A 140 -0.54 2.08 6.84
N LEU A 141 -1.43 2.73 6.09
CA LEU A 141 -2.88 2.71 6.34
C LEU A 141 -3.47 1.29 6.26
N HIS A 142 -3.04 0.47 5.30
CA HIS A 142 -3.46 -0.93 5.22
C HIS A 142 -2.99 -1.74 6.43
N CYS A 143 -1.75 -1.54 6.90
CA CYS A 143 -1.26 -2.17 8.12
C CYS A 143 -2.02 -1.71 9.37
N LEU A 144 -2.34 -0.42 9.49
CA LEU A 144 -3.16 0.13 10.58
C LEU A 144 -4.54 -0.51 10.65
N LYS A 145 -5.17 -0.79 9.50
CA LYS A 145 -6.46 -1.49 9.42
C LYS A 145 -6.37 -2.99 9.70
N GLY A 146 -5.18 -3.55 9.81
CA GLY A 146 -4.97 -5.00 9.96
C GLY A 146 -5.33 -5.79 8.69
N THR A 147 -5.37 -5.13 7.54
CA THR A 147 -5.70 -5.78 6.27
C THR A 147 -4.50 -6.40 5.56
N GLY A 148 -3.26 -6.16 6.01
CA GLY A 148 -2.05 -6.73 5.41
C GLY A 148 -1.84 -6.35 3.93
N SER A 149 -0.77 -6.87 3.30
CA SER A 149 -0.50 -6.64 1.87
C SER A 149 -1.66 -7.10 0.98
N LEU A 150 -1.97 -6.33 -0.07
CA LEU A 150 -3.01 -6.65 -1.07
C LEU A 150 -2.80 -8.04 -1.69
N VAL A 151 -1.55 -8.45 -1.90
CA VAL A 151 -1.20 -9.78 -2.43
C VAL A 151 -1.54 -10.89 -1.42
N THR A 152 -1.34 -10.64 -0.13
CA THR A 152 -1.72 -11.60 0.93
C THR A 152 -3.23 -11.75 1.02
N GLN A 153 -4.00 -10.69 0.74
CA GLN A 153 -5.46 -10.77 0.67
C GLN A 153 -5.95 -11.54 -0.55
N ALA A 154 -5.31 -11.35 -1.71
CA ALA A 154 -5.64 -12.10 -2.93
C ALA A 154 -5.37 -13.61 -2.78
N ARG A 155 -4.39 -13.99 -1.94
CA ARG A 155 -4.08 -15.39 -1.60
C ARG A 155 -4.96 -15.98 -0.49
N ARG A 156 -5.68 -15.17 0.29
CA ARG A 156 -6.67 -15.72 1.22
C ARG A 156 -7.81 -16.32 0.42
N PRO A 157 -8.11 -17.62 0.57
CA PRO A 157 -9.30 -18.18 -0.05
C PRO A 157 -10.50 -17.39 0.48
N ALA A 158 -11.29 -16.84 -0.45
CA ALA A 158 -12.59 -16.30 -0.10
C ALA A 158 -13.29 -17.31 0.80
N ARG A 159 -13.87 -16.90 1.94
CA ARG A 159 -14.65 -17.78 2.80
C ARG A 159 -15.61 -18.58 1.90
N PRO A 160 -15.70 -19.89 2.07
CA PRO A 160 -16.51 -20.71 1.20
C PRO A 160 -17.98 -20.31 1.39
N GLN A 161 -18.50 -19.54 0.44
CA GLN A 161 -19.93 -19.52 0.18
C GLN A 161 -20.18 -20.67 -0.79
N GLN A 162 -20.72 -21.74 -0.24
CA GLN A 162 -21.27 -22.91 -0.92
C GLN A 162 -20.27 -23.72 -1.79
N GLU A 163 -19.96 -24.89 -1.28
CA GLU A 163 -19.42 -26.01 -2.02
C GLU A 163 -20.23 -26.26 -3.29
N LEU A 164 -19.69 -25.87 -4.43
CA LEU A 164 -19.95 -26.56 -5.67
C LEU A 164 -18.81 -27.57 -5.81
N GLN A 165 -19.15 -28.84 -5.51
CA GLN A 165 -18.34 -29.99 -5.86
C GLN A 165 -18.09 -29.98 -7.35
N LEU A 166 -16.91 -29.59 -7.78
CA LEU A 166 -16.34 -29.94 -9.06
C LEU A 166 -14.93 -30.42 -8.83
N GLY A 167 -14.68 -31.67 -9.22
CA GLY A 167 -13.41 -32.34 -9.07
C GLY A 167 -12.26 -31.64 -9.76
N ASP A 168 -11.05 -31.95 -9.33
CA ASP A 168 -9.74 -31.51 -9.80
C ASP A 168 -9.53 -29.98 -9.81
N THR A 169 -9.00 -29.47 -8.72
CA THR A 169 -8.35 -28.16 -8.68
C THR A 169 -7.06 -28.22 -9.48
N MET A 170 -7.15 -28.09 -10.78
CA MET A 170 -6.03 -27.60 -11.57
C MET A 170 -5.61 -26.26 -10.98
N ASP A 171 -4.33 -26.08 -10.75
CA ASP A 171 -3.72 -24.86 -10.22
C ASP A 171 -3.86 -23.76 -11.29
N VAL A 172 -5.05 -23.15 -11.35
CA VAL A 172 -5.37 -22.13 -12.37
C VAL A 172 -4.64 -20.84 -11.98
N PRO A 173 -3.75 -20.32 -12.81
CA PRO A 173 -3.04 -19.08 -12.54
C PRO A 173 -4.00 -17.95 -12.19
N LEU A 174 -3.58 -17.07 -11.29
CA LEU A 174 -4.31 -15.85 -10.97
C LEU A 174 -3.86 -14.72 -11.88
N VAL A 175 -4.83 -14.02 -12.48
CA VAL A 175 -4.60 -12.78 -13.22
C VAL A 175 -5.12 -11.63 -12.37
N LEU A 176 -4.21 -10.81 -11.85
CA LEU A 176 -4.58 -9.63 -11.06
C LEU A 176 -5.01 -8.51 -12.01
N VAL A 177 -6.17 -7.94 -11.75
CA VAL A 177 -6.70 -6.78 -12.46
C VAL A 177 -6.84 -5.65 -11.44
N ALA A 178 -6.09 -4.58 -11.61
CA ALA A 178 -6.09 -3.44 -10.72
C ALA A 178 -6.12 -2.13 -11.52
N HIS A 179 -6.52 -1.05 -10.88
CA HIS A 179 -6.40 0.28 -11.45
C HIS A 179 -4.94 0.73 -11.45
N ASP A 180 -4.22 0.43 -10.37
CA ASP A 180 -2.80 0.66 -10.20
C ASP A 180 -2.23 -0.40 -9.25
N LEU A 181 -0.97 -0.80 -9.48
CA LEU A 181 -0.24 -1.73 -8.62
C LEU A 181 1.15 -1.17 -8.40
N SER A 182 1.53 -1.01 -7.15
CA SER A 182 2.92 -0.69 -6.84
C SER A 182 3.80 -1.94 -7.07
N PRO A 183 5.08 -1.78 -7.39
CA PRO A 183 6.02 -2.90 -7.54
C PRO A 183 6.11 -3.79 -6.30
N ALA A 184 5.82 -3.25 -5.14
CA ALA A 184 5.81 -4.00 -3.90
C ALA A 184 4.49 -4.78 -3.66
N ASP A 185 3.49 -4.62 -4.54
CA ASP A 185 2.24 -5.40 -4.54
C ASP A 185 2.34 -6.65 -5.44
N MET A 186 3.41 -6.76 -6.21
CA MET A 186 3.73 -7.91 -7.07
C MET A 186 4.62 -8.91 -6.37
#